data_e37a16786b5383b5cf78455cb9e4ded7
#
_entry.id   e37a16786b5383b5cf78455cb9e4ded7
#
_cell.length_a   1.000
_cell.length_b   1.000
_cell.length_c   1.000
_cell.angle_alpha   90.00
_cell.angle_beta   90.00
_cell.angle_gamma   90.00
#
_symmetry.space_group_name_H-M   'P 1'
#
loop_
_entity.id
_entity.type
_entity.pdbx_description
1 polymer ?
#
loop_
_entity_poly.entity_id
_entity_poly.type
_entity_poly.pdbx_seq_one_letter_code
_entity_poly.pdbx_strand_id
1 'polypeptide(L)'
;PGFSFSTLNQWVHVAVVTNENGVDGEVRDGIPVMTKIYVNGQLMLSERGRDDRLPYTPNDKEVAMVAFTGLSATANRIGEKSTNGCMRHLHIWKSAKTQAEIQHLMDTPESVTGSESDLVCGWTLNKTVSDNNNIKDLTGKFSARLIGDFQWVENR
;
A
#
# COMPACT_ATOMS: atom_id res chain seq x y z
N PRO A 1 5.28 11.04 13.87
CA PRO A 1 3.83 11.24 13.92
C PRO A 1 3.14 10.02 13.36
N GLY A 2 2.06 9.62 13.98
CA GLY A 2 1.21 8.53 13.56
C GLY A 2 -0.20 9.05 13.32
N PHE A 3 -0.95 8.36 12.49
CA PHE A 3 -2.39 8.55 12.38
C PHE A 3 -3.09 7.27 12.83
N SER A 4 -4.28 7.40 13.37
CA SER A 4 -5.10 6.27 13.77
C SER A 4 -6.45 6.33 13.07
N PHE A 5 -6.98 5.17 12.73
CA PHE A 5 -8.35 5.07 12.25
C PHE A 5 -9.29 5.13 13.45
N SER A 6 -10.19 6.12 13.45
CA SER A 6 -11.19 6.27 14.52
C SER A 6 -12.47 5.49 14.25
N THR A 7 -12.63 4.96 13.04
CA THR A 7 -13.85 4.26 12.62
C THR A 7 -13.62 2.75 12.58
N LEU A 8 -14.43 2.01 13.33
CA LEU A 8 -14.47 0.55 13.29
C LEU A 8 -15.58 0.08 12.35
N ASN A 9 -15.40 -1.12 11.79
CA ASN A 9 -16.39 -1.78 10.92
C ASN A 9 -16.76 -0.99 9.65
N GLN A 10 -15.81 -0.24 9.11
CA GLN A 10 -15.94 0.46 7.84
C GLN A 10 -14.75 0.19 6.95
N TRP A 11 -14.98 0.14 5.64
CA TRP A 11 -13.91 0.13 4.66
C TRP A 11 -13.21 1.48 4.65
N VAL A 12 -11.90 1.43 4.65
CA VAL A 12 -11.05 2.62 4.61
C VAL A 12 -10.09 2.45 3.45
N HIS A 13 -10.04 3.45 2.58
CA HIS A 13 -9.02 3.52 1.53
C HIS A 13 -7.79 4.24 2.07
N VAL A 14 -6.63 3.64 1.90
CA VAL A 14 -5.35 4.23 2.29
C VAL A 14 -4.44 4.28 1.08
N ALA A 15 -3.90 5.45 0.77
CA ALA A 15 -2.87 5.60 -0.24
C ALA A 15 -1.62 6.26 0.36
N VAL A 16 -0.46 5.66 0.07
CA VAL A 16 0.85 6.22 0.43
C VAL A 16 1.55 6.59 -0.87
N VAL A 17 1.87 7.86 -1.02
CA VAL A 17 2.56 8.39 -2.19
C VAL A 17 3.96 8.83 -1.78
N THR A 18 4.97 8.37 -2.52
CA THR A 18 6.35 8.75 -2.27
C THR A 18 7.02 9.28 -3.54
N ASN A 19 7.81 10.33 -3.39
CA ASN A 19 8.64 10.87 -4.46
C ASN A 19 9.86 11.56 -3.83
N GLU A 20 11.06 11.15 -4.17
CA GLU A 20 12.31 11.70 -3.63
C GLU A 20 12.51 13.19 -3.97
N ASN A 21 11.94 13.65 -5.08
CA ASN A 21 12.01 15.04 -5.52
C ASN A 21 10.83 15.89 -5.01
N GLY A 22 9.99 15.34 -4.16
CA GLY A 22 8.78 15.95 -3.64
C GLY A 22 7.52 15.45 -4.36
N VAL A 23 6.54 15.01 -3.58
CA VAL A 23 5.21 14.64 -4.09
C VAL A 23 4.54 15.92 -4.61
N ASP A 24 4.07 15.90 -5.85
CA ASP A 24 3.55 17.05 -6.59
C ASP A 24 4.56 18.22 -6.70
N GLY A 25 5.86 17.95 -6.59
CA GLY A 25 6.90 18.97 -6.58
C GLY A 25 6.93 19.84 -5.31
N GLU A 26 6.23 19.44 -4.25
CA GLU A 26 6.15 20.20 -3.01
C GLU A 26 7.48 20.21 -2.26
N VAL A 27 7.91 21.44 -1.88
CA VAL A 27 9.12 21.68 -1.08
C VAL A 27 8.74 22.57 0.10
N ARG A 28 9.19 22.23 1.31
CA ARG A 28 9.01 23.04 2.53
C ARG A 28 10.37 23.31 3.17
N ASP A 29 10.65 24.58 3.40
CA ASP A 29 11.94 25.03 3.97
C ASP A 29 13.15 24.47 3.20
N GLY A 30 13.06 24.40 1.86
CA GLY A 30 14.12 23.88 1.00
C GLY A 30 14.21 22.34 0.94
N ILE A 31 13.36 21.62 1.66
CA ILE A 31 13.37 20.14 1.73
C ILE A 31 12.14 19.57 1.01
N PRO A 32 12.31 18.65 0.06
CA PRO A 32 11.19 18.01 -0.63
C PRO A 32 10.23 17.30 0.35
N VAL A 33 8.93 17.44 0.11
CA VAL A 33 7.90 16.64 0.78
C VAL A 33 7.85 15.27 0.12
N MET A 34 8.58 14.32 0.66
CA MET A 34 8.82 13.02 0.02
C MET A 34 7.69 12.01 0.22
N THR A 35 6.84 12.21 1.21
CA THR A 35 5.76 11.26 1.51
C THR A 35 4.46 11.99 1.82
N LYS A 36 3.38 11.54 1.19
CA LYS A 36 2.00 11.93 1.52
C LYS A 36 1.16 10.69 1.80
N ILE A 37 0.32 10.76 2.82
CA ILE A 37 -0.63 9.69 3.15
C ILE A 37 -2.04 10.24 3.04
N TYR A 38 -2.85 9.55 2.28
CA TYR A 38 -4.25 9.86 2.06
C TYR A 38 -5.12 8.79 2.71
N VAL A 39 -6.18 9.21 3.36
CA VAL A 39 -7.21 8.33 3.92
C VAL A 39 -8.56 8.76 3.36
N ASN A 40 -9.27 7.82 2.75
CA ASN A 40 -10.53 8.10 2.04
C ASN A 40 -10.41 9.29 1.07
N GLY A 41 -9.31 9.32 0.31
CA GLY A 41 -9.04 10.36 -0.66
C GLY A 41 -8.65 11.74 -0.09
N GLN A 42 -8.54 11.88 1.24
CA GLN A 42 -8.15 13.12 1.91
C GLN A 42 -6.72 13.05 2.42
N LEU A 43 -5.94 14.11 2.22
CA LEU A 43 -4.58 14.21 2.73
C LEU A 43 -4.58 14.26 4.26
N MET A 44 -3.98 13.26 4.89
CA MET A 44 -3.90 13.13 6.35
C MET A 44 -2.51 13.44 6.89
N LEU A 45 -1.47 13.11 6.14
CA LEU A 45 -0.09 13.30 6.55
C LEU A 45 0.76 13.72 5.35
N SER A 46 1.71 14.59 5.60
CA SER A 46 2.68 15.03 4.61
C SER A 46 4.01 15.24 5.32
N GLU A 47 5.03 14.47 4.92
CA GLU A 47 6.33 14.43 5.56
C GLU A 47 7.44 14.85 4.61
N ARG A 48 8.34 15.70 5.11
CA ARG A 48 9.56 16.08 4.41
C ARG A 48 10.56 14.92 4.40
N GLY A 49 11.41 14.91 3.40
CA GLY A 49 12.62 14.08 3.40
C GLY A 49 13.51 14.39 4.62
N ARG A 50 14.39 13.47 4.96
CA ARG A 50 15.40 13.68 6.00
C ARG A 50 16.75 13.77 5.33
N ASP A 51 17.51 14.78 5.65
CA ASP A 51 18.84 15.05 5.09
C ASP A 51 19.86 13.95 5.41
N ASP A 52 19.60 13.19 6.48
CA ASP A 52 20.49 12.13 6.98
C ASP A 52 20.20 10.75 6.36
N ARG A 53 19.25 10.65 5.45
CA ARG A 53 18.94 9.38 4.79
C ARG A 53 19.74 9.22 3.51
N LEU A 54 20.57 8.20 3.49
CA LEU A 54 21.22 7.73 2.27
C LEU A 54 20.15 7.26 1.27
N PRO A 55 20.36 7.49 -0.04
CA PRO A 55 19.48 6.95 -1.05
C PRO A 55 19.37 5.43 -0.87
N TYR A 56 18.14 4.94 -0.98
CA TYR A 56 17.90 3.50 -0.94
C TYR A 56 18.64 2.84 -2.10
N THR A 57 19.58 1.99 -1.78
CA THR A 57 20.24 1.13 -2.76
C THR A 57 19.48 -0.19 -2.78
N PRO A 58 18.79 -0.53 -3.87
CA PRO A 58 18.18 -1.83 -4.01
C PRO A 58 19.23 -2.91 -3.79
N ASN A 59 18.97 -3.85 -2.93
CA ASN A 59 19.77 -5.06 -2.82
C ASN A 59 19.06 -6.19 -3.58
N ASP A 60 19.81 -7.16 -4.06
CA ASP A 60 19.30 -8.31 -4.80
C ASP A 60 18.50 -9.31 -3.90
N LYS A 61 18.13 -8.90 -2.70
CA LYS A 61 17.36 -9.72 -1.79
C LYS A 61 15.88 -9.59 -2.08
N GLU A 62 15.17 -10.68 -2.02
CA GLU A 62 13.72 -10.69 -2.10
C GLU A 62 13.14 -9.76 -1.03
N VAL A 63 12.28 -8.85 -1.46
CA VAL A 63 11.53 -7.99 -0.56
C VAL A 63 10.18 -8.64 -0.32
N ALA A 64 9.96 -9.11 0.90
CA ALA A 64 8.62 -9.52 1.30
C ALA A 64 7.80 -8.28 1.67
N MET A 65 6.69 -8.08 0.99
CA MET A 65 5.67 -7.14 1.42
C MET A 65 4.78 -7.84 2.44
N VAL A 66 4.64 -7.25 3.62
CA VAL A 66 3.85 -7.82 4.71
C VAL A 66 2.74 -6.84 5.07
N ALA A 67 1.50 -7.32 5.04
CA ALA A 67 0.33 -6.56 5.42
C ALA A 67 -0.33 -7.15 6.69
N PHE A 68 -0.97 -6.32 7.48
CA PHE A 68 -1.66 -6.67 8.71
C PHE A 68 -0.81 -7.29 9.83
N THR A 69 0.49 -7.14 9.75
CA THR A 69 1.37 -7.62 10.80
C THR A 69 2.44 -6.59 11.12
N GLY A 70 2.93 -6.58 12.35
CA GLY A 70 4.09 -5.79 12.74
C GLY A 70 5.37 -6.52 12.37
N LEU A 71 6.31 -5.80 11.75
CA LEU A 71 7.69 -6.23 11.64
C LEU A 71 8.47 -5.63 12.82
N SER A 72 9.06 -6.48 13.64
CA SER A 72 10.07 -6.01 14.59
C SER A 72 11.41 -5.96 13.88
N ALA A 73 11.96 -4.76 13.75
CA ALA A 73 13.28 -4.56 13.14
C ALA A 73 14.43 -5.29 13.87
N THR A 74 14.21 -5.69 15.12
CA THR A 74 15.21 -6.31 15.98
C THR A 74 15.10 -7.83 16.06
N ALA A 75 14.02 -8.46 15.62
CA ALA A 75 13.75 -9.84 15.95
C ALA A 75 13.44 -10.78 14.79
N ASN A 76 13.41 -10.32 13.53
CA ASN A 76 12.94 -11.15 12.40
C ASN A 76 11.58 -11.84 12.66
N ARG A 77 10.74 -11.27 13.49
CA ARG A 77 9.46 -11.84 13.87
C ARG A 77 8.34 -11.19 13.08
N ILE A 78 7.75 -11.98 12.23
CA ILE A 78 6.52 -11.64 11.53
C ILE A 78 5.37 -12.05 12.46
N GLY A 79 4.41 -11.15 12.71
CA GLY A 79 3.17 -11.50 13.41
C GLY A 79 3.05 -11.11 14.88
N GLU A 80 4.05 -10.44 15.46
CA GLU A 80 3.96 -10.02 16.87
C GLU A 80 2.86 -8.98 17.18
N LYS A 81 2.41 -8.25 16.14
CA LYS A 81 1.35 -7.24 16.26
C LYS A 81 0.43 -7.31 15.05
N SER A 82 -0.30 -8.41 14.95
CA SER A 82 -1.28 -8.57 13.89
C SER A 82 -2.50 -7.66 14.12
N THR A 83 -2.98 -7.05 13.05
CA THR A 83 -4.21 -6.27 13.07
C THR A 83 -5.37 -7.19 12.69
N ASN A 84 -6.42 -7.21 13.49
CA ASN A 84 -7.67 -7.85 13.11
C ASN A 84 -8.43 -6.93 12.15
N GLY A 85 -8.45 -7.29 10.88
CA GLY A 85 -9.08 -6.48 9.84
C GLY A 85 -9.23 -7.25 8.53
N CYS A 86 -9.89 -6.62 7.57
CA CYS A 86 -10.09 -7.15 6.23
C CYS A 86 -9.31 -6.31 5.21
N MET A 87 -8.85 -6.94 4.13
CA MET A 87 -8.26 -6.27 2.97
C MET A 87 -9.00 -6.71 1.70
N ARG A 88 -9.19 -5.81 0.77
CA ARG A 88 -9.88 -6.11 -0.50
C ARG A 88 -9.01 -5.89 -1.72
N HIS A 89 -8.39 -4.73 -1.82
CA HIS A 89 -7.53 -4.37 -2.94
C HIS A 89 -6.18 -3.89 -2.45
N LEU A 90 -5.14 -4.20 -3.21
CA LEU A 90 -3.80 -3.69 -3.01
C LEU A 90 -3.18 -3.41 -4.38
N HIS A 91 -2.81 -2.17 -4.63
CA HIS A 91 -2.20 -1.74 -5.89
C HIS A 91 -0.88 -1.02 -5.62
N ILE A 92 0.15 -1.33 -6.40
CA ILE A 92 1.46 -0.66 -6.34
C ILE A 92 1.73 -0.03 -7.71
N TRP A 93 1.99 1.26 -7.71
CA TRP A 93 2.19 2.07 -8.90
C TRP A 93 3.63 2.58 -8.98
N LYS A 94 4.14 2.75 -10.17
CA LYS A 94 5.45 3.39 -10.42
C LYS A 94 5.37 4.91 -10.28
N SER A 95 4.22 5.49 -10.63
CA SER A 95 4.00 6.92 -10.58
C SER A 95 3.43 7.35 -9.23
N ALA A 96 3.85 8.52 -8.77
CA ALA A 96 3.21 9.19 -7.65
C ALA A 96 1.83 9.68 -8.11
N LYS A 97 0.78 9.07 -7.59
CA LYS A 97 -0.60 9.42 -7.93
C LYS A 97 -1.00 10.74 -7.29
N THR A 98 -1.68 11.57 -8.06
CA THR A 98 -2.32 12.78 -7.58
C THR A 98 -3.52 12.47 -6.68
N GLN A 99 -3.95 13.43 -5.87
CA GLN A 99 -5.15 13.25 -5.03
C GLN A 99 -6.39 12.91 -5.84
N ALA A 100 -6.57 13.51 -7.02
CA ALA A 100 -7.71 13.21 -7.90
C ALA A 100 -7.68 11.77 -8.42
N GLU A 101 -6.51 11.27 -8.83
CA GLU A 101 -6.35 9.88 -9.23
C GLU A 101 -6.59 8.91 -8.05
N ILE A 102 -6.13 9.26 -6.85
CA ILE A 102 -6.38 8.47 -5.62
C ILE A 102 -7.87 8.39 -5.32
N GLN A 103 -8.61 9.51 -5.44
CA GLN A 103 -10.06 9.52 -5.26
C GLN A 103 -10.77 8.67 -6.32
N HIS A 104 -10.34 8.77 -7.59
CA HIS A 104 -10.88 7.94 -8.64
C HIS A 104 -10.65 6.45 -8.40
N LEU A 105 -9.43 6.05 -8.02
CA LEU A 105 -9.10 4.66 -7.68
C LEU A 105 -9.86 4.14 -6.45
N MET A 106 -10.15 5.01 -5.50
CA MET A 106 -10.98 4.69 -4.34
C MET A 106 -12.44 4.41 -4.75
N ASP A 107 -12.99 5.25 -5.63
CA ASP A 107 -14.38 5.15 -6.06
C ASP A 107 -14.62 3.99 -7.06
N THR A 108 -13.58 3.64 -7.82
CA THR A 108 -13.66 2.62 -8.87
C THR A 108 -12.49 1.63 -8.80
N PRO A 109 -12.25 0.95 -7.67
CA PRO A 109 -11.09 0.08 -7.50
C PRO A 109 -11.09 -1.12 -8.48
N GLU A 110 -12.26 -1.54 -8.93
CA GLU A 110 -12.44 -2.62 -9.90
C GLU A 110 -12.07 -2.21 -11.35
N SER A 111 -11.82 -0.92 -11.59
CA SER A 111 -11.37 -0.45 -12.91
C SER A 111 -9.91 -0.81 -13.20
N VAL A 112 -9.14 -1.19 -12.17
CA VAL A 112 -7.76 -1.62 -12.32
C VAL A 112 -7.74 -3.06 -12.83
N THR A 113 -7.26 -3.23 -14.06
CA THR A 113 -7.35 -4.50 -14.80
C THR A 113 -6.02 -5.25 -14.90
N GLY A 114 -4.90 -4.57 -14.59
CA GLY A 114 -3.54 -5.09 -14.75
C GLY A 114 -2.87 -4.69 -16.07
N SER A 115 -3.61 -4.00 -16.96
CA SER A 115 -3.08 -3.51 -18.25
C SER A 115 -2.49 -2.09 -18.18
N GLU A 116 -2.61 -1.42 -17.06
CA GLU A 116 -2.12 -0.06 -16.84
C GLU A 116 -0.59 -0.01 -16.92
N SER A 117 -0.06 0.89 -17.74
CA SER A 117 1.38 0.94 -18.06
C SER A 117 2.28 1.26 -16.86
N ASP A 118 1.74 1.93 -15.85
CA ASP A 118 2.43 2.32 -14.64
C ASP A 118 2.06 1.47 -13.40
N LEU A 119 1.18 0.49 -13.55
CA LEU A 119 0.92 -0.49 -12.50
C LEU A 119 2.11 -1.47 -12.40
N VAL A 120 2.71 -1.54 -11.23
CA VAL A 120 3.77 -2.53 -10.94
C VAL A 120 3.14 -3.89 -10.68
N CYS A 121 2.20 -3.92 -9.75
CA CYS A 121 1.43 -5.10 -9.39
C CYS A 121 0.14 -4.70 -8.67
N GLY A 122 -0.82 -5.60 -8.66
CA GLY A 122 -2.08 -5.40 -7.98
C GLY A 122 -2.79 -6.71 -7.66
N TRP A 123 -3.51 -6.74 -6.56
CA TRP A 123 -4.29 -7.88 -6.12
C TRP A 123 -5.69 -7.47 -5.72
N THR A 124 -6.65 -8.20 -6.24
CA THR A 124 -8.03 -8.19 -5.73
C THR A 124 -8.20 -9.42 -4.85
N LEU A 125 -8.38 -9.18 -3.56
CA LEU A 125 -8.48 -10.23 -2.56
C LEU A 125 -9.92 -10.74 -2.48
N ASN A 126 -10.26 -11.65 -3.35
CA ASN A 126 -11.53 -12.35 -3.30
C ASN A 126 -11.32 -13.86 -3.52
N LYS A 127 -12.25 -14.66 -3.04
CA LYS A 127 -12.13 -16.12 -3.08
C LYS A 127 -12.07 -16.69 -4.51
N THR A 128 -12.61 -16.00 -5.48
CA THR A 128 -12.70 -16.49 -6.86
C THR A 128 -11.40 -16.40 -7.65
N VAL A 129 -10.48 -15.56 -7.23
CA VAL A 129 -9.18 -15.34 -7.88
C VAL A 129 -8.01 -15.95 -7.11
N SER A 130 -8.27 -16.65 -6.02
CA SER A 130 -7.25 -17.29 -5.20
C SER A 130 -7.29 -18.82 -5.40
N ASP A 131 -6.10 -19.40 -5.52
CA ASP A 131 -5.91 -20.84 -5.53
C ASP A 131 -4.99 -21.22 -4.38
N ASN A 132 -5.50 -22.00 -3.41
CA ASN A 132 -4.72 -22.55 -2.31
C ASN A 132 -3.77 -21.54 -1.62
N ASN A 133 -4.28 -20.41 -1.13
CA ASN A 133 -3.52 -19.33 -0.52
C ASN A 133 -2.62 -18.54 -1.49
N ASN A 134 -2.58 -18.87 -2.77
CA ASN A 134 -1.91 -18.06 -3.77
C ASN A 134 -2.91 -17.10 -4.40
N ILE A 135 -2.50 -15.86 -4.56
CA ILE A 135 -3.31 -14.82 -5.19
C ILE A 135 -2.58 -14.36 -6.45
N LYS A 136 -3.27 -14.40 -7.57
CA LYS A 136 -2.73 -13.90 -8.82
C LYS A 136 -2.65 -12.38 -8.78
N ASP A 137 -1.50 -11.86 -9.17
CA ASP A 137 -1.33 -10.46 -9.50
C ASP A 137 -2.09 -10.10 -10.78
N LEU A 138 -2.73 -8.96 -10.81
CA LEU A 138 -3.50 -8.48 -11.95
C LEU A 138 -2.63 -8.34 -13.22
N THR A 139 -1.36 -7.94 -13.06
CA THR A 139 -0.43 -7.82 -14.20
C THR A 139 0.11 -9.18 -14.68
N GLY A 140 -0.08 -10.23 -13.91
CA GLY A 140 0.45 -11.57 -14.17
C GLY A 140 1.96 -11.72 -13.97
N LYS A 141 2.65 -10.70 -13.46
CA LYS A 141 4.13 -10.70 -13.32
C LYS A 141 4.58 -11.22 -11.97
N PHE A 142 3.75 -11.13 -10.96
CA PHE A 142 4.08 -11.47 -9.58
C PHE A 142 3.09 -12.47 -9.01
N SER A 143 3.46 -13.08 -7.90
CA SER A 143 2.57 -13.91 -7.10
C SER A 143 2.61 -13.44 -5.65
N ALA A 144 1.48 -13.52 -4.96
CA ALA A 144 1.40 -13.33 -3.53
C ALA A 144 0.87 -14.60 -2.87
N ARG A 145 1.26 -14.83 -1.64
CA ARG A 145 0.78 -15.94 -0.83
C ARG A 145 0.25 -15.41 0.50
N LEU A 146 -0.94 -15.87 0.87
CA LEU A 146 -1.49 -15.64 2.19
C LEU A 146 -0.80 -16.57 3.19
N ILE A 147 -0.34 -16.01 4.30
CA ILE A 147 0.33 -16.74 5.38
C ILE A 147 -0.37 -16.39 6.68
N GLY A 148 -0.61 -17.39 7.52
CA GLY A 148 -1.29 -17.26 8.79
C GLY A 148 -2.76 -17.63 8.73
N ASP A 149 -3.48 -17.37 9.81
CA ASP A 149 -4.90 -17.67 9.91
C ASP A 149 -5.70 -16.54 9.27
N PHE A 150 -6.40 -16.85 8.18
CA PHE A 150 -7.28 -15.92 7.49
C PHE A 150 -8.60 -16.59 7.14
N GLN A 151 -9.61 -15.79 6.92
CA GLN A 151 -10.93 -16.25 6.48
C GLN A 151 -11.42 -15.37 5.32
N TRP A 152 -12.07 -16.01 4.36
CA TRP A 152 -12.82 -15.29 3.34
C TRP A 152 -14.15 -14.83 3.93
N VAL A 153 -14.37 -13.52 3.86
CA VAL A 153 -15.64 -12.92 4.29
C VAL A 153 -16.40 -12.43 3.06
N GLU A 154 -17.71 -12.65 3.06
CA GLU A 154 -18.57 -12.09 2.01
C GLU A 154 -18.63 -10.57 2.14
N ASN A 155 -18.73 -9.89 0.99
CA ASN A 155 -18.95 -8.46 0.98
C ASN A 155 -20.26 -8.12 1.69
N ARG A 156 -20.18 -7.40 2.76
CA ARG A 156 -21.30 -6.74 3.40
C ARG A 156 -21.35 -5.28 3.04
#